data_93abd6e7fe43a04570e9450588b490bd
#
_entry.id   93abd6e7fe43a04570e9450588b490bd
#
_cell.length_a   1.000
_cell.length_b   1.000
_cell.length_c   1.000
_cell.angle_alpha   90.00
_cell.angle_beta   90.00
_cell.angle_gamma   90.00
#
_symmetry.space_group_name_H-M   'P 1'
#
loop_
_entity.id
_entity.type
_entity.pdbx_description
1 polymer ?
#
loop_
_entity_poly.entity_id
_entity_poly.type
_entity_poly.pdbx_seq_one_letter_code
_entity_poly.pdbx_strand_id
1 'polypeptide(L)'
;MKNKLIVRIAEGLGNQLFMYAHAYCLSKKIDYDLYIDNSSGYFKKKNQFRAFELDKFTITSEYTVPELRYDNYFLDFKRKIKKRLDLFKYKKSFLIENKDNYKNTSFKKIDLSKFSDLLFVEGYFQSDKYFIDCRNFLINEFKIKENYINLNNHLINELKKNESVSICIRQNRFSEGKNIDKKKSIKFTQDTIEYIKRSILFLKNKITNPKFYIWSDDFSNLDEYFDQNEFTFIKNVNNKFLNDFYLFQYSKHFIIGPTSFHWWGAWLNENPNKICLRPSNINPSNNSDY
;
A
#
# COMPACT_ATOMS: atom_id res chain seq x y z
N MET A 1 16.40 -1.30 -29.61
CA MET A 1 16.15 -0.63 -28.30
C MET A 1 15.21 -1.54 -27.52
N LYS A 2 15.45 -1.74 -26.22
CA LYS A 2 14.55 -2.52 -25.38
C LYS A 2 13.22 -1.79 -25.18
N ASN A 3 12.14 -2.53 -25.12
CA ASN A 3 10.79 -1.99 -24.92
C ASN A 3 10.66 -1.34 -23.52
N LYS A 4 9.81 -0.33 -23.39
CA LYS A 4 9.67 0.46 -22.16
C LYS A 4 8.29 0.32 -21.54
N LEU A 5 8.26 0.09 -20.23
CA LEU A 5 7.07 0.17 -19.40
C LEU A 5 7.19 1.39 -18.48
N ILE A 6 6.19 2.27 -18.48
CA ILE A 6 6.16 3.45 -17.61
C ILE A 6 4.99 3.31 -16.66
N VAL A 7 5.30 3.22 -15.36
CA VAL A 7 4.27 3.23 -14.32
C VAL A 7 4.03 4.64 -13.81
N ARG A 8 2.77 5.07 -13.87
CA ARG A 8 2.33 6.35 -13.31
C ARG A 8 2.01 6.18 -11.83
N ILE A 9 2.88 6.73 -10.97
CA ILE A 9 2.69 6.69 -9.52
C ILE A 9 1.79 7.84 -9.06
N ALA A 10 0.93 7.56 -8.08
CA ALA A 10 -0.01 8.52 -7.51
C ALA A 10 -0.42 8.10 -6.08
N GLU A 11 -1.14 8.98 -5.37
CA GLU A 11 -1.75 8.70 -4.06
C GLU A 11 -0.73 8.49 -2.92
N GLY A 12 -1.14 7.88 -1.80
CA GLY A 12 -0.29 7.63 -0.64
C GLY A 12 0.57 6.38 -0.79
N LEU A 13 1.55 6.23 0.10
CA LEU A 13 2.59 5.19 0.05
C LEU A 13 2.07 3.78 -0.27
N GLY A 14 1.07 3.28 0.47
CA GLY A 14 0.58 1.93 0.25
C GLY A 14 0.05 1.69 -1.18
N ASN A 15 -0.58 2.70 -1.80
CA ASN A 15 -1.01 2.62 -3.20
C ASN A 15 0.18 2.70 -4.14
N GLN A 16 1.17 3.53 -3.85
CA GLN A 16 2.39 3.63 -4.65
C GLN A 16 3.13 2.28 -4.71
N LEU A 17 3.21 1.58 -3.58
CA LEU A 17 3.81 0.25 -3.51
C LEU A 17 3.05 -0.77 -4.38
N PHE A 18 1.71 -0.76 -4.38
CA PHE A 18 0.91 -1.62 -5.26
C PHE A 18 1.15 -1.32 -6.74
N MET A 19 1.12 -0.04 -7.13
CA MET A 19 1.36 0.39 -8.50
C MET A 19 2.74 -0.06 -8.99
N TYR A 20 3.76 0.15 -8.16
CA TYR A 20 5.12 -0.24 -8.48
C TYR A 20 5.29 -1.77 -8.55
N ALA A 21 4.81 -2.50 -7.56
CA ALA A 21 4.95 -3.96 -7.49
C ALA A 21 4.33 -4.65 -8.71
N HIS A 22 3.12 -4.22 -9.12
CA HIS A 22 2.50 -4.72 -10.34
C HIS A 22 3.36 -4.41 -11.57
N ALA A 23 3.78 -3.16 -11.74
CA ALA A 23 4.56 -2.74 -12.90
C ALA A 23 5.93 -3.45 -12.94
N TYR A 24 6.58 -3.63 -11.79
CA TYR A 24 7.83 -4.37 -11.67
C TYR A 24 7.67 -5.82 -12.13
N CYS A 25 6.69 -6.52 -11.61
CA CYS A 25 6.45 -7.91 -11.98
C CYS A 25 6.01 -8.04 -13.45
N LEU A 26 5.17 -7.13 -13.95
CA LEU A 26 4.76 -7.10 -15.34
C LEU A 26 5.95 -6.87 -16.27
N SER A 27 6.83 -5.90 -15.96
CA SER A 27 8.00 -5.59 -16.77
C SER A 27 8.92 -6.80 -16.94
N LYS A 28 9.12 -7.59 -15.87
CA LYS A 28 9.89 -8.84 -15.91
C LYS A 28 9.21 -9.90 -16.78
N LYS A 29 7.87 -10.03 -16.70
CA LYS A 29 7.11 -11.02 -17.49
C LYS A 29 7.10 -10.74 -19.01
N ILE A 30 7.18 -9.47 -19.40
CA ILE A 30 7.16 -9.09 -20.81
C ILE A 30 8.53 -8.63 -21.36
N ASP A 31 9.56 -8.70 -20.53
CA ASP A 31 10.95 -8.26 -20.83
C ASP A 31 11.04 -6.80 -21.30
N TYR A 32 10.43 -5.90 -20.51
CA TYR A 32 10.50 -4.44 -20.74
C TYR A 32 11.34 -3.78 -19.64
N ASP A 33 12.01 -2.68 -19.98
CA ASP A 33 12.63 -1.83 -18.98
C ASP A 33 11.58 -0.99 -18.24
N LEU A 34 11.58 -1.06 -16.91
CA LEU A 34 10.63 -0.32 -16.07
C LEU A 34 11.14 1.09 -15.76
N TYR A 35 10.27 2.09 -16.00
CA TYR A 35 10.49 3.49 -15.64
C TYR A 35 9.34 4.01 -14.76
N ILE A 36 9.65 4.90 -13.83
CA ILE A 36 8.72 5.52 -12.90
C ILE A 36 8.36 6.93 -13.36
N ASP A 37 7.08 7.19 -13.56
CA ASP A 37 6.54 8.54 -13.67
C ASP A 37 6.08 9.01 -12.28
N ASN A 38 6.92 9.80 -11.62
CA ASN A 38 6.74 10.30 -10.27
C ASN A 38 6.04 11.67 -10.20
N SER A 39 5.64 12.25 -11.33
CA SER A 39 5.08 13.61 -11.42
C SER A 39 3.65 13.68 -11.90
N SER A 40 3.28 12.92 -12.94
CA SER A 40 1.95 12.99 -13.56
C SER A 40 0.80 12.62 -12.62
N GLY A 41 1.07 11.91 -11.52
CA GLY A 41 0.09 11.56 -10.51
C GLY A 41 -0.27 12.71 -9.58
N TYR A 42 0.58 13.74 -9.47
CA TYR A 42 0.53 14.74 -8.41
C TYR A 42 0.25 16.18 -8.90
N PHE A 43 0.53 16.53 -10.16
CA PHE A 43 0.50 17.91 -10.64
C PHE A 43 -0.85 18.64 -10.48
N LYS A 44 -1.97 17.92 -10.51
CA LYS A 44 -3.31 18.53 -10.37
C LYS A 44 -3.67 18.92 -8.94
N LYS A 45 -2.91 18.45 -7.98
CA LYS A 45 -3.30 18.49 -6.58
C LYS A 45 -2.33 19.36 -5.78
N LYS A 46 -2.24 20.66 -6.13
CA LYS A 46 -1.34 21.63 -5.47
C LYS A 46 -1.46 21.71 -3.93
N ASN A 47 -2.59 21.27 -3.36
CA ASN A 47 -2.84 21.26 -1.90
C ASN A 47 -2.98 19.82 -1.36
N GLN A 48 -2.32 18.84 -1.97
CA GLN A 48 -2.37 17.47 -1.49
C GLN A 48 -1.29 17.22 -0.45
N PHE A 49 -1.73 16.65 0.68
CA PHE A 49 -0.84 16.10 1.71
C PHE A 49 -0.17 14.77 1.27
N ARG A 50 -0.44 14.29 0.04
CA ARG A 50 0.17 13.10 -0.56
C ARG A 50 1.30 13.50 -1.50
N ALA A 51 2.47 12.90 -1.30
CA ALA A 51 3.66 13.11 -2.10
C ALA A 51 4.19 11.77 -2.64
N PHE A 52 5.13 11.83 -3.56
CA PHE A 52 5.90 10.67 -3.99
C PHE A 52 6.82 10.23 -2.85
N GLU A 53 6.77 8.96 -2.49
CA GLU A 53 7.45 8.39 -1.32
C GLU A 53 8.38 7.23 -1.67
N LEU A 54 8.34 6.72 -2.90
CA LEU A 54 9.15 5.56 -3.28
C LEU A 54 10.65 5.87 -3.38
N ASP A 55 11.03 7.14 -3.46
CA ASP A 55 12.43 7.59 -3.40
C ASP A 55 13.12 7.24 -2.06
N LYS A 56 12.33 6.95 -1.02
CA LYS A 56 12.80 6.55 0.31
C LYS A 56 13.13 5.06 0.42
N PHE A 57 12.87 4.29 -0.64
CA PHE A 57 13.11 2.86 -0.71
C PHE A 57 14.30 2.53 -1.62
N THR A 58 14.82 1.30 -1.53
CA THR A 58 15.97 0.84 -2.34
C THR A 58 15.57 0.42 -3.76
N ILE A 59 14.61 1.14 -4.34
CA ILE A 59 14.06 0.87 -5.67
C ILE A 59 15.15 1.03 -6.73
N THR A 60 15.25 0.04 -7.63
CA THR A 60 16.26 -0.01 -8.70
C THR A 60 15.80 0.58 -10.03
N SER A 61 14.49 0.79 -10.21
CA SER A 61 13.94 1.35 -11.45
C SER A 61 14.22 2.84 -11.59
N GLU A 62 14.56 3.27 -12.78
CA GLU A 62 14.84 4.67 -13.11
C GLU A 62 13.58 5.51 -13.27
N TYR A 63 13.74 6.83 -13.16
CA TYR A 63 12.66 7.76 -13.48
C TYR A 63 12.54 7.99 -14.99
N THR A 64 11.31 8.10 -15.47
CA THR A 64 11.08 8.41 -16.88
C THR A 64 11.51 9.83 -17.23
N VAL A 65 11.92 9.99 -18.49
CA VAL A 65 12.31 11.31 -19.04
C VAL A 65 11.09 12.25 -19.13
N PRO A 66 11.30 13.58 -19.08
CA PRO A 66 10.21 14.55 -19.10
C PRO A 66 9.25 14.42 -20.28
N GLU A 67 9.76 14.05 -21.46
CA GLU A 67 9.00 13.92 -22.70
C GLU A 67 7.93 12.81 -22.66
N LEU A 68 8.07 11.86 -21.73
CA LEU A 68 7.14 10.75 -21.53
C LEU A 68 6.22 10.96 -20.31
N ARG A 69 6.25 12.13 -19.68
CA ARG A 69 5.38 12.50 -18.57
C ARG A 69 4.13 13.22 -19.06
N TYR A 70 3.11 13.19 -18.24
CA TYR A 70 1.84 13.87 -18.49
C TYR A 70 1.51 14.80 -17.30
N ASP A 71 2.45 15.62 -16.87
CA ASP A 71 2.49 16.36 -15.61
C ASP A 71 2.04 17.83 -15.70
N ASN A 72 1.36 18.19 -16.78
CA ASN A 72 0.63 19.44 -16.91
C ASN A 72 -0.74 19.26 -17.57
N TYR A 73 -1.58 20.28 -17.56
CA TYR A 73 -2.95 20.19 -18.08
C TYR A 73 -3.02 19.85 -19.57
N PHE A 74 -2.12 20.40 -20.38
CA PHE A 74 -2.09 20.14 -21.81
C PHE A 74 -1.66 18.70 -22.12
N LEU A 75 -0.59 18.24 -21.48
CA LEU A 75 -0.11 16.85 -21.63
C LEU A 75 -1.12 15.84 -21.09
N ASP A 76 -1.79 16.13 -19.97
CA ASP A 76 -2.87 15.26 -19.45
C ASP A 76 -4.07 15.20 -20.42
N PHE A 77 -4.41 16.30 -21.07
CA PHE A 77 -5.43 16.29 -22.13
C PHE A 77 -5.00 15.41 -23.31
N LYS A 78 -3.76 15.56 -23.79
CA LYS A 78 -3.19 14.68 -24.83
C LYS A 78 -3.22 13.20 -24.40
N ARG A 79 -2.90 12.90 -23.14
CA ARG A 79 -2.97 11.54 -22.59
C ARG A 79 -4.39 10.98 -22.68
N LYS A 80 -5.40 11.75 -22.32
CA LYS A 80 -6.81 11.33 -22.40
C LYS A 80 -7.22 10.99 -23.84
N ILE A 81 -6.79 11.79 -24.80
CA ILE A 81 -7.04 11.51 -26.22
C ILE A 81 -6.31 10.22 -26.64
N LYS A 82 -5.02 10.10 -26.33
CA LYS A 82 -4.24 8.89 -26.66
C LYS A 82 -4.89 7.63 -26.08
N LYS A 83 -5.37 7.67 -24.82
CA LYS A 83 -6.08 6.54 -24.19
C LYS A 83 -7.36 6.16 -24.93
N ARG A 84 -8.14 7.13 -25.43
CA ARG A 84 -9.34 6.85 -26.24
C ARG A 84 -8.97 6.22 -27.58
N LEU A 85 -7.97 6.75 -28.28
CA LEU A 85 -7.50 6.21 -29.54
C LEU A 85 -6.89 4.82 -29.38
N ASP A 86 -6.28 4.54 -28.24
CA ASP A 86 -5.67 3.25 -27.94
C ASP A 86 -6.70 2.09 -27.87
N LEU A 87 -7.98 2.38 -27.61
CA LEU A 87 -9.05 1.39 -27.63
C LEU A 87 -9.24 0.74 -29.02
N PHE A 88 -8.88 1.45 -30.08
CA PHE A 88 -9.01 0.99 -31.46
C PHE A 88 -7.73 0.32 -32.02
N LYS A 89 -6.61 0.37 -31.27
CA LYS A 89 -5.35 -0.24 -31.69
C LYS A 89 -5.31 -1.72 -31.37
N TYR A 90 -4.67 -2.51 -32.22
CA TYR A 90 -4.39 -3.92 -31.94
C TYR A 90 -3.39 -4.05 -30.77
N LYS A 91 -2.23 -3.38 -30.87
CA LYS A 91 -1.26 -3.30 -29.78
C LYS A 91 -1.56 -2.11 -28.89
N LYS A 92 -1.74 -2.36 -27.60
CA LYS A 92 -2.12 -1.36 -26.59
C LYS A 92 -0.90 -0.64 -26.05
N SER A 93 -0.94 0.68 -26.03
CA SER A 93 0.05 1.55 -25.39
C SER A 93 -0.33 1.91 -23.95
N PHE A 94 -1.55 1.56 -23.50
CA PHE A 94 -2.03 1.80 -22.14
C PHE A 94 -2.62 0.53 -21.55
N LEU A 95 -2.12 0.14 -20.39
CA LEU A 95 -2.76 -0.80 -19.48
C LEU A 95 -3.41 0.00 -18.34
N ILE A 96 -4.73 0.00 -18.32
CA ILE A 96 -5.49 0.76 -17.34
C ILE A 96 -6.34 -0.19 -16.53
N GLU A 97 -6.17 -0.13 -15.22
CA GLU A 97 -7.09 -0.82 -14.32
C GLU A 97 -8.46 -0.13 -14.38
N ASN A 98 -9.48 -0.89 -14.73
CA ASN A 98 -10.82 -0.34 -14.94
C ASN A 98 -11.47 0.04 -13.61
N LYS A 99 -11.96 1.27 -13.45
CA LYS A 99 -12.59 1.75 -12.22
C LYS A 99 -13.85 0.96 -11.84
N ASP A 100 -14.54 0.40 -12.80
CA ASP A 100 -15.73 -0.42 -12.57
C ASP A 100 -15.39 -1.74 -11.86
N ASN A 101 -14.12 -2.11 -11.84
CA ASN A 101 -13.63 -3.30 -11.17
C ASN A 101 -13.46 -3.12 -9.64
N TYR A 102 -13.50 -1.89 -9.10
CA TYR A 102 -13.43 -1.67 -7.64
C TYR A 102 -14.63 -2.27 -6.86
N LYS A 103 -15.71 -2.60 -7.54
CA LYS A 103 -16.88 -3.23 -6.92
C LYS A 103 -16.85 -4.76 -6.95
N ASN A 104 -16.01 -5.37 -7.81
CA ASN A 104 -15.93 -6.81 -8.00
C ASN A 104 -14.52 -7.23 -8.45
N THR A 105 -13.46 -6.66 -7.90
CA THR A 105 -12.12 -6.89 -8.38
C THR A 105 -11.50 -8.15 -7.82
N SER A 106 -11.80 -9.22 -8.47
CA SER A 106 -10.86 -10.32 -8.56
C SER A 106 -9.73 -9.93 -9.54
N PHE A 107 -8.53 -10.41 -9.25
CA PHE A 107 -7.40 -10.43 -10.19
C PHE A 107 -7.89 -10.77 -11.62
N LYS A 108 -7.52 -9.94 -12.59
CA LYS A 108 -7.77 -10.23 -14.01
C LYS A 108 -6.47 -10.59 -14.68
N LYS A 109 -6.46 -11.77 -15.32
CA LYS A 109 -5.32 -12.18 -16.16
C LYS A 109 -5.18 -11.19 -17.32
N ILE A 110 -3.96 -10.64 -17.47
CA ILE A 110 -3.62 -9.67 -18.52
C ILE A 110 -3.14 -10.45 -19.75
N ASP A 111 -3.66 -10.12 -20.91
CA ASP A 111 -3.16 -10.64 -22.18
C ASP A 111 -1.87 -9.90 -22.55
N LEU A 112 -0.75 -10.57 -22.38
CA LEU A 112 0.59 -10.00 -22.58
C LEU A 112 0.98 -9.84 -24.04
N SER A 113 0.28 -10.49 -25.00
CA SER A 113 0.62 -10.49 -26.44
C SER A 113 0.25 -9.19 -27.17
N LYS A 114 -0.51 -8.31 -26.51
CA LYS A 114 -1.12 -7.14 -27.14
C LYS A 114 -0.53 -5.81 -26.73
N PHE A 115 0.72 -5.77 -26.24
CA PHE A 115 1.36 -4.52 -25.85
C PHE A 115 2.28 -3.96 -26.94
N SER A 116 2.31 -2.62 -27.04
CA SER A 116 3.26 -1.87 -27.87
C SER A 116 4.58 -1.71 -27.14
N ASP A 117 5.64 -1.40 -27.90
CA ASP A 117 7.00 -1.22 -27.38
C ASP A 117 7.15 -0.12 -26.32
N LEU A 118 6.16 0.76 -26.21
CA LEU A 118 6.01 1.75 -25.15
C LEU A 118 4.66 1.56 -24.48
N LEU A 119 4.68 1.07 -23.23
CA LEU A 119 3.49 0.76 -22.45
C LEU A 119 3.39 1.67 -21.22
N PHE A 120 2.27 2.37 -21.07
CA PHE A 120 1.92 3.14 -19.87
C PHE A 120 0.97 2.32 -18.99
N VAL A 121 1.30 2.19 -17.70
CA VAL A 121 0.51 1.44 -16.70
C VAL A 121 -0.11 2.41 -15.69
N GLU A 122 -1.43 2.35 -15.56
CA GLU A 122 -2.21 3.21 -14.66
C GLU A 122 -3.28 2.41 -13.92
N GLY A 123 -3.26 2.44 -12.62
CA GLY A 123 -4.22 1.75 -11.74
C GLY A 123 -3.62 1.49 -10.37
N TYR A 124 -4.41 0.94 -9.45
CA TYR A 124 -3.93 0.60 -8.11
C TYR A 124 -3.39 -0.82 -8.01
N PHE A 125 -4.01 -1.76 -8.74
CA PHE A 125 -3.63 -3.19 -8.77
C PHE A 125 -3.52 -3.79 -7.37
N GLN A 126 -4.49 -3.50 -6.51
CA GLN A 126 -4.52 -3.86 -5.10
C GLN A 126 -4.85 -5.36 -4.89
N SER A 127 -3.99 -6.22 -5.39
CA SER A 127 -4.00 -7.67 -5.16
C SER A 127 -2.59 -8.21 -5.33
N ASP A 128 -2.13 -9.05 -4.42
CA ASP A 128 -0.82 -9.71 -4.51
C ASP A 128 -0.73 -10.68 -5.69
N LYS A 129 -1.87 -11.17 -6.19
CA LYS A 129 -1.94 -12.04 -7.38
C LYS A 129 -1.30 -11.42 -8.62
N TYR A 130 -1.16 -10.09 -8.67
CA TYR A 130 -0.46 -9.41 -9.75
C TYR A 130 1.07 -9.52 -9.68
N PHE A 131 1.63 -9.75 -8.50
CA PHE A 131 3.08 -9.64 -8.27
C PHE A 131 3.67 -10.66 -7.27
N ILE A 132 2.90 -11.63 -6.82
CA ILE A 132 3.38 -12.64 -5.84
C ILE A 132 4.60 -13.42 -6.36
N ASP A 133 4.66 -13.67 -7.68
CA ASP A 133 5.80 -14.34 -8.32
C ASP A 133 7.11 -13.56 -8.18
N CYS A 134 7.04 -12.25 -7.93
CA CYS A 134 8.19 -11.37 -7.75
C CYS A 134 8.48 -11.04 -6.28
N ARG A 135 7.84 -11.74 -5.32
CA ARG A 135 7.90 -11.39 -3.89
C ARG A 135 9.32 -11.23 -3.37
N ASN A 136 10.22 -12.14 -3.68
CA ASN A 136 11.61 -12.09 -3.18
C ASN A 136 12.38 -10.86 -3.69
N PHE A 137 12.10 -10.43 -4.92
CA PHE A 137 12.69 -9.20 -5.47
C PHE A 137 12.07 -7.96 -4.83
N LEU A 138 10.74 -7.94 -4.66
CA LEU A 138 10.02 -6.81 -4.09
C LEU A 138 10.37 -6.57 -2.61
N ILE A 139 10.68 -7.60 -1.83
CA ILE A 139 11.19 -7.44 -0.47
C ILE A 139 12.50 -6.63 -0.46
N ASN A 140 13.37 -6.84 -1.45
CA ASN A 140 14.61 -6.05 -1.57
C ASN A 140 14.34 -4.63 -2.09
N GLU A 141 13.50 -4.48 -3.11
CA GLU A 141 13.09 -3.17 -3.65
C GLU A 141 12.45 -2.28 -2.56
N PHE A 142 11.68 -2.88 -1.65
CA PHE A 142 10.93 -2.16 -0.62
C PHE A 142 11.65 -2.05 0.73
N LYS A 143 12.96 -2.28 0.77
CA LYS A 143 13.76 -1.89 1.94
C LYS A 143 13.80 -0.37 2.03
N ILE A 144 13.52 0.17 3.21
CA ILE A 144 13.63 1.60 3.45
C ILE A 144 15.11 1.96 3.61
N LYS A 145 15.54 3.04 2.98
CA LYS A 145 16.90 3.56 3.13
C LYS A 145 17.14 4.00 4.57
N GLU A 146 18.32 3.69 5.12
CA GLU A 146 18.65 3.89 6.54
C GLU A 146 18.47 5.32 7.06
N ASN A 147 18.71 6.32 6.21
CA ASN A 147 18.54 7.73 6.57
C ASN A 147 17.08 8.16 6.82
N TYR A 148 16.10 7.30 6.53
CA TYR A 148 14.67 7.57 6.76
C TYR A 148 14.08 6.82 7.95
N ILE A 149 14.85 5.94 8.61
CA ILE A 149 14.41 5.15 9.75
C ILE A 149 15.25 5.45 10.98
N ASN A 150 14.62 5.36 12.15
CA ASN A 150 15.34 5.33 13.43
C ASN A 150 15.30 3.88 13.95
N LEU A 151 16.44 3.26 14.04
CA LEU A 151 16.56 1.90 14.58
C LEU A 151 16.22 1.91 16.07
N ASN A 152 15.13 1.29 16.44
CA ASN A 152 14.78 0.98 17.81
C ASN A 152 15.04 -0.51 18.07
N ASN A 153 16.31 -0.84 18.30
CA ASN A 153 16.75 -2.22 18.50
C ASN A 153 16.07 -2.88 19.71
N HIS A 154 15.74 -2.12 20.76
CA HIS A 154 15.01 -2.65 21.90
C HIS A 154 13.64 -3.15 21.50
N LEU A 155 12.83 -2.31 20.81
CA LEU A 155 11.50 -2.69 20.34
C LEU A 155 11.57 -3.84 19.32
N ILE A 156 12.52 -3.80 18.38
CA ILE A 156 12.72 -4.89 17.40
C ILE A 156 12.97 -6.21 18.11
N ASN A 157 13.85 -6.23 19.10
CA ASN A 157 14.17 -7.43 19.87
C ASN A 157 12.97 -7.91 20.70
N GLU A 158 12.22 -7.00 21.27
CA GLU A 158 10.98 -7.30 21.99
C GLU A 158 9.93 -7.94 21.07
N LEU A 159 9.68 -7.35 19.89
CA LEU A 159 8.75 -7.88 18.89
C LEU A 159 9.15 -9.29 18.41
N LYS A 160 10.45 -9.53 18.19
CA LYS A 160 10.95 -10.83 17.74
C LYS A 160 10.91 -11.89 18.84
N LYS A 161 11.21 -11.52 20.10
CA LYS A 161 11.27 -12.45 21.25
C LYS A 161 9.89 -12.94 21.67
N ASN A 162 8.90 -12.06 21.72
CA ASN A 162 7.55 -12.36 22.16
C ASN A 162 6.69 -13.01 21.06
N GLU A 163 5.54 -13.60 21.44
CA GLU A 163 4.45 -13.90 20.51
C GLU A 163 3.70 -12.60 20.20
N SER A 164 4.38 -11.74 19.44
CA SER A 164 3.95 -10.36 19.19
C SER A 164 2.87 -10.29 18.13
N VAL A 165 1.82 -9.51 18.41
CA VAL A 165 0.72 -9.21 17.52
C VAL A 165 0.66 -7.70 17.28
N SER A 166 0.97 -7.24 16.09
CA SER A 166 0.77 -5.85 15.70
C SER A 166 -0.69 -5.59 15.38
N ILE A 167 -1.30 -4.63 16.08
CA ILE A 167 -2.66 -4.14 15.85
C ILE A 167 -2.56 -2.76 15.22
N CYS A 168 -3.04 -2.63 13.98
CA CYS A 168 -2.94 -1.40 13.21
C CYS A 168 -4.29 -0.69 13.12
N ILE A 169 -4.38 0.51 13.69
CA ILE A 169 -5.61 1.30 13.76
C ILE A 169 -5.44 2.59 12.97
N ARG A 170 -6.45 2.97 12.22
CA ARG A 170 -6.55 4.28 11.59
C ARG A 170 -7.82 4.97 12.02
N GLN A 171 -7.69 6.05 12.79
CA GLN A 171 -8.82 6.80 13.30
C GLN A 171 -9.33 7.89 12.34
N ASN A 172 -8.42 8.62 11.71
CA ASN A 172 -8.74 9.82 10.92
C ASN A 172 -9.17 9.54 9.48
N ARG A 173 -9.72 8.34 9.18
CA ARG A 173 -10.30 8.05 7.86
C ARG A 173 -11.52 8.92 7.62
N PHE A 174 -11.62 9.53 6.45
CA PHE A 174 -12.68 10.49 6.06
C PHE A 174 -12.67 11.85 6.80
N SER A 175 -11.65 12.12 7.62
CA SER A 175 -11.40 13.44 8.23
C SER A 175 -10.36 14.25 7.47
N GLU A 176 -9.77 13.67 6.41
CA GLU A 176 -8.69 14.26 5.62
C GLU A 176 -9.24 14.84 4.31
N GLY A 177 -8.69 15.96 3.88
CA GLY A 177 -8.98 16.58 2.59
C GLY A 177 -10.20 17.50 2.59
N LYS A 178 -10.80 17.71 1.40
CA LYS A 178 -11.89 18.69 1.20
C LYS A 178 -13.27 18.19 1.63
N ASN A 179 -13.49 16.89 1.66
CA ASN A 179 -14.78 16.27 1.96
C ASN A 179 -14.71 15.56 3.32
N ILE A 180 -14.72 16.34 4.39
CA ILE A 180 -14.69 15.83 5.76
C ILE A 180 -16.07 15.29 6.11
N ASP A 181 -16.14 14.00 6.46
CA ASP A 181 -17.34 13.35 6.97
C ASP A 181 -17.05 12.76 8.36
N LYS A 182 -17.30 13.56 9.38
CA LYS A 182 -17.05 13.18 10.78
C LYS A 182 -17.89 11.98 11.22
N LYS A 183 -19.16 11.89 10.82
CA LYS A 183 -20.04 10.77 11.20
C LYS A 183 -19.53 9.45 10.60
N LYS A 184 -19.12 9.49 9.34
CA LYS A 184 -18.54 8.34 8.65
C LYS A 184 -17.18 7.94 9.24
N SER A 185 -16.37 8.92 9.67
CA SER A 185 -15.08 8.68 10.33
C SER A 185 -15.28 7.97 11.67
N ILE A 186 -16.18 8.45 12.52
CA ILE A 186 -16.51 7.83 13.81
C ILE A 186 -17.02 6.40 13.63
N LYS A 187 -17.99 6.20 12.73
CA LYS A 187 -18.51 4.87 12.44
C LYS A 187 -17.42 3.91 11.96
N PHE A 188 -16.57 4.37 11.05
CA PHE A 188 -15.45 3.57 10.53
C PHE A 188 -14.48 3.15 11.65
N THR A 189 -14.17 4.05 12.59
CA THR A 189 -13.32 3.75 13.75
C THR A 189 -14.00 2.73 14.65
N GLN A 190 -15.29 2.90 14.97
CA GLN A 190 -16.06 1.95 15.79
C GLN A 190 -16.10 0.55 15.16
N ASP A 191 -16.47 0.45 13.88
CA ASP A 191 -16.51 -0.81 13.15
C ASP A 191 -15.11 -1.49 13.12
N THR A 192 -14.03 -0.68 13.02
CA THR A 192 -12.65 -1.17 13.08
C THR A 192 -12.29 -1.71 14.47
N ILE A 193 -12.64 -1.01 15.52
CA ILE A 193 -12.40 -1.45 16.91
C ILE A 193 -13.15 -2.74 17.23
N GLU A 194 -14.41 -2.87 16.82
CA GLU A 194 -15.17 -4.11 17.01
C GLU A 194 -14.53 -5.30 16.27
N TYR A 195 -14.09 -5.07 15.05
CA TYR A 195 -13.33 -6.08 14.30
C TYR A 195 -12.06 -6.49 15.05
N ILE A 196 -11.29 -5.53 15.56
CA ILE A 196 -10.05 -5.77 16.30
C ILE A 196 -10.32 -6.59 17.56
N LYS A 197 -11.34 -6.23 18.35
CA LYS A 197 -11.72 -6.97 19.56
C LYS A 197 -12.04 -8.44 19.26
N ARG A 198 -12.81 -8.72 18.20
CA ARG A 198 -13.08 -10.10 17.75
C ARG A 198 -11.80 -10.82 17.33
N SER A 199 -10.91 -10.13 16.64
CA SER A 199 -9.62 -10.66 16.17
C SER A 199 -8.69 -11.01 17.34
N ILE A 200 -8.66 -10.19 18.39
CA ILE A 200 -7.90 -10.43 19.61
C ILE A 200 -8.39 -11.71 20.30
N LEU A 201 -9.70 -11.88 20.47
CA LEU A 201 -10.28 -13.10 21.06
C LEU A 201 -9.89 -14.34 20.24
N PHE A 202 -9.96 -14.26 18.93
CA PHE A 202 -9.53 -15.35 18.05
C PHE A 202 -8.04 -15.69 18.26
N LEU A 203 -7.16 -14.69 18.30
CA LEU A 203 -5.72 -14.94 18.48
C LEU A 203 -5.35 -15.43 19.86
N LYS A 204 -6.02 -14.97 20.92
CA LYS A 204 -5.84 -15.51 22.29
C LYS A 204 -6.15 -17.01 22.38
N ASN A 205 -7.06 -17.50 21.55
CA ASN A 205 -7.38 -18.93 21.47
C ASN A 205 -6.42 -19.74 20.59
N LYS A 206 -5.59 -19.08 19.78
CA LYS A 206 -4.66 -19.73 18.82
C LYS A 206 -3.20 -19.63 19.21
N ILE A 207 -2.84 -18.61 19.96
CA ILE A 207 -1.46 -18.26 20.30
C ILE A 207 -1.31 -18.27 21.82
N THR A 208 -0.31 -18.97 22.31
CA THR A 208 0.00 -19.01 23.75
C THR A 208 0.68 -17.71 24.17
N ASN A 209 0.12 -16.99 25.14
CA ASN A 209 0.65 -15.75 25.69
C ASN A 209 0.96 -14.65 24.64
N PRO A 210 0.00 -14.28 23.74
CA PRO A 210 0.23 -13.24 22.78
C PRO A 210 0.46 -11.89 23.46
N LYS A 211 1.40 -11.09 22.93
CA LYS A 211 1.67 -9.71 23.35
C LYS A 211 1.19 -8.76 22.25
N PHE A 212 0.31 -7.84 22.62
CA PHE A 212 -0.36 -6.94 21.69
C PHE A 212 0.29 -5.56 21.66
N TYR A 213 0.63 -5.08 20.45
CA TYR A 213 1.26 -3.80 20.19
C TYR A 213 0.36 -2.96 19.28
N ILE A 214 -0.09 -1.80 19.76
CA ILE A 214 -1.01 -0.91 19.02
C ILE A 214 -0.22 0.16 18.29
N TRP A 215 -0.48 0.25 16.99
CA TRP A 215 0.03 1.27 16.07
C TRP A 215 -1.13 2.09 15.56
N SER A 216 -1.04 3.42 15.63
CA SER A 216 -2.12 4.30 15.17
C SER A 216 -1.58 5.62 14.63
N ASP A 217 -2.32 6.22 13.70
CA ASP A 217 -2.14 7.59 13.25
C ASP A 217 -2.63 8.62 14.28
N ASP A 218 -3.51 8.20 15.18
CA ASP A 218 -4.03 8.98 16.30
C ASP A 218 -4.32 8.05 17.49
N PHE A 219 -3.82 8.39 18.68
CA PHE A 219 -4.01 7.61 19.90
C PHE A 219 -5.10 8.18 20.81
N SER A 220 -5.78 9.25 20.38
CA SER A 220 -6.85 9.87 21.17
C SER A 220 -7.94 8.84 21.47
N ASN A 221 -8.31 8.72 22.74
CA ASN A 221 -9.38 7.84 23.25
C ASN A 221 -9.19 6.34 22.98
N LEU A 222 -8.01 5.87 22.53
CA LEU A 222 -7.77 4.44 22.34
C LEU A 222 -7.64 3.68 23.67
N ASP A 223 -7.26 4.35 24.74
CA ASP A 223 -7.23 3.83 26.12
C ASP A 223 -8.62 3.49 26.69
N GLU A 224 -9.69 4.09 26.16
CA GLU A 224 -11.07 3.70 26.47
C GLU A 224 -11.42 2.30 25.91
N TYR A 225 -10.73 1.84 24.90
CA TYR A 225 -10.98 0.57 24.21
C TYR A 225 -9.96 -0.53 24.54
N PHE A 226 -8.72 -0.14 24.90
CA PHE A 226 -7.58 -1.03 25.09
C PHE A 226 -6.81 -0.65 26.36
N ASP A 227 -6.85 -1.53 27.37
CA ASP A 227 -6.15 -1.33 28.63
C ASP A 227 -4.62 -1.34 28.44
N GLN A 228 -3.93 -0.29 28.87
CA GLN A 228 -2.48 -0.16 28.79
C GLN A 228 -1.70 -1.20 29.63
N ASN A 229 -2.35 -1.91 30.54
CA ASN A 229 -1.75 -3.04 31.25
C ASN A 229 -1.65 -4.29 30.35
N GLU A 230 -2.51 -4.42 29.35
CA GLU A 230 -2.55 -5.55 28.41
C GLU A 230 -1.94 -5.19 27.05
N PHE A 231 -2.08 -3.93 26.62
CA PHE A 231 -1.70 -3.46 25.28
C PHE A 231 -0.55 -2.44 25.34
N THR A 232 0.51 -2.67 24.60
CA THR A 232 1.61 -1.72 24.44
C THR A 232 1.30 -0.74 23.31
N PHE A 233 1.17 0.54 23.62
CA PHE A 233 0.93 1.60 22.64
C PHE A 233 2.26 2.10 22.09
N ILE A 234 2.51 1.88 20.80
CA ILE A 234 3.75 2.32 20.13
C ILE A 234 3.56 3.75 19.62
N LYS A 235 3.81 4.70 20.49
CA LYS A 235 3.76 6.14 20.18
C LYS A 235 5.11 6.58 19.62
N ASN A 236 5.14 6.94 18.33
CA ASN A 236 6.37 7.42 17.70
C ASN A 236 6.59 8.90 17.99
N VAL A 237 7.69 9.25 18.65
CA VAL A 237 7.98 10.62 19.13
C VAL A 237 8.12 11.65 17.99
N ASN A 238 8.39 11.19 16.76
CA ASN A 238 8.72 12.06 15.63
C ASN A 238 7.71 12.00 14.47
N ASN A 239 6.52 11.43 14.66
CA ASN A 239 5.48 11.28 13.62
C ASN A 239 5.98 10.77 12.25
N LYS A 240 7.05 9.98 12.24
CA LYS A 240 7.63 9.42 11.02
C LYS A 240 6.92 8.11 10.69
N PHE A 241 5.87 8.17 9.90
CA PHE A 241 5.09 7.01 9.48
C PHE A 241 5.94 5.87 8.85
N LEU A 242 7.09 6.20 8.23
CA LEU A 242 8.02 5.19 7.71
C LEU A 242 8.68 4.38 8.81
N ASN A 243 8.89 4.98 9.98
CA ASN A 243 9.45 4.27 11.12
C ASN A 243 8.45 3.24 11.66
N ASP A 244 7.17 3.59 11.76
CA ASP A 244 6.11 2.64 12.10
C ASP A 244 6.02 1.55 11.05
N PHE A 245 6.02 1.91 9.77
CA PHE A 245 6.01 0.96 8.65
C PHE A 245 7.18 -0.03 8.71
N TYR A 246 8.36 0.43 9.10
CA TYR A 246 9.54 -0.40 9.29
C TYR A 246 9.41 -1.30 10.50
N LEU A 247 9.05 -0.75 11.67
CA LEU A 247 9.10 -1.45 12.94
C LEU A 247 8.01 -2.52 13.07
N PHE A 248 6.77 -2.27 12.66
CA PHE A 248 5.71 -3.24 12.86
C PHE A 248 5.88 -4.51 11.99
N GLN A 249 6.71 -4.46 10.93
CA GLN A 249 7.06 -5.65 10.15
C GLN A 249 7.79 -6.73 10.97
N TYR A 250 8.38 -6.37 12.12
CA TYR A 250 9.08 -7.33 12.98
C TYR A 250 8.17 -8.14 13.91
N SER A 251 6.89 -7.83 13.95
CA SER A 251 5.93 -8.64 14.72
C SER A 251 5.73 -10.03 14.09
N LYS A 252 5.36 -11.00 14.93
CA LYS A 252 5.09 -12.36 14.47
C LYS A 252 3.73 -12.50 13.80
N HIS A 253 2.72 -11.76 14.30
CA HIS A 253 1.33 -11.83 13.83
C HIS A 253 0.74 -10.44 13.66
N PHE A 254 -0.40 -10.33 12.93
CA PHE A 254 -0.97 -9.06 12.55
C PHE A 254 -2.49 -9.05 12.63
N ILE A 255 -3.05 -7.98 13.19
CA ILE A 255 -4.42 -7.55 13.01
C ILE A 255 -4.37 -6.23 12.24
N ILE A 256 -4.56 -6.27 10.92
CA ILE A 256 -4.41 -5.09 10.08
C ILE A 256 -5.73 -4.32 9.96
N GLY A 257 -5.62 -3.00 10.00
CA GLY A 257 -6.73 -2.12 9.62
C GLY A 257 -6.96 -2.11 8.11
N PRO A 258 -8.10 -1.60 7.64
CA PRO A 258 -8.47 -1.59 6.22
C PRO A 258 -7.73 -0.50 5.43
N THR A 259 -6.40 -0.56 5.41
CA THR A 259 -5.54 0.38 4.69
C THR A 259 -4.43 -0.34 3.94
N SER A 260 -4.09 0.15 2.76
CA SER A 260 -2.98 -0.37 1.96
C SER A 260 -1.62 -0.29 2.67
N PHE A 261 -1.45 0.68 3.56
CA PHE A 261 -0.25 0.84 4.38
C PHE A 261 -0.04 -0.35 5.34
N HIS A 262 -1.07 -0.71 6.09
CA HIS A 262 -1.02 -1.84 7.03
C HIS A 262 -0.90 -3.18 6.30
N TRP A 263 -1.59 -3.30 5.16
CA TRP A 263 -1.51 -4.48 4.30
C TRP A 263 -0.06 -4.75 3.86
N TRP A 264 0.63 -3.73 3.37
CA TRP A 264 2.01 -3.86 2.92
C TRP A 264 2.97 -4.23 4.05
N GLY A 265 2.81 -3.64 5.21
CA GLY A 265 3.67 -3.97 6.34
C GLY A 265 3.55 -5.44 6.77
N ALA A 266 2.33 -5.99 6.79
CA ALA A 266 2.11 -7.41 7.04
C ALA A 266 2.60 -8.29 5.89
N TRP A 267 2.44 -7.85 4.62
CA TRP A 267 2.89 -8.60 3.45
C TRP A 267 4.42 -8.71 3.35
N LEU A 268 5.14 -7.66 3.70
CA LEU A 268 6.61 -7.62 3.71
C LEU A 268 7.23 -8.47 4.83
N ASN A 269 6.50 -8.77 5.88
CA ASN A 269 6.98 -9.67 6.93
C ASN A 269 7.23 -11.08 6.38
N GLU A 270 8.41 -11.64 6.68
CA GLU A 270 8.87 -12.91 6.11
C GLU A 270 8.57 -14.13 7.00
N ASN A 271 7.92 -13.96 8.16
CA ASN A 271 7.53 -15.09 9.01
C ASN A 271 6.52 -16.00 8.29
N PRO A 272 6.85 -17.26 7.94
CA PRO A 272 5.96 -18.17 7.25
C PRO A 272 4.77 -18.62 8.12
N ASN A 273 4.92 -18.54 9.44
CA ASN A 273 3.91 -18.98 10.41
C ASN A 273 3.04 -17.82 10.92
N LYS A 274 3.15 -16.63 10.30
CA LYS A 274 2.32 -15.50 10.72
C LYS A 274 0.84 -15.75 10.51
N ILE A 275 0.05 -15.36 11.50
CA ILE A 275 -1.39 -15.20 11.35
C ILE A 275 -1.64 -13.72 11.06
N CYS A 276 -2.27 -13.43 9.92
CA CYS A 276 -2.64 -12.08 9.55
C CYS A 276 -4.16 -12.01 9.39
N LEU A 277 -4.82 -11.23 10.23
CA LEU A 277 -6.27 -11.01 10.18
C LEU A 277 -6.55 -9.66 9.51
N ARG A 278 -7.51 -9.65 8.61
CA ARG A 278 -8.01 -8.45 7.93
C ARG A 278 -9.53 -8.35 8.06
N PRO A 279 -10.11 -7.13 8.03
CA PRO A 279 -11.55 -7.01 8.04
C PRO A 279 -12.16 -7.41 6.69
N SER A 280 -13.26 -8.18 6.71
CA SER A 280 -14.00 -8.55 5.50
C SER A 280 -14.99 -7.48 5.05
N ASN A 281 -15.62 -6.78 6.02
CA ASN A 281 -16.76 -5.90 5.76
C ASN A 281 -16.43 -4.40 5.80
N ILE A 282 -15.19 -4.04 6.19
CA ILE A 282 -14.74 -2.66 6.34
C ILE A 282 -13.67 -2.38 5.28
N ASN A 283 -13.96 -2.70 4.03
CA ASN A 283 -13.04 -2.41 2.93
C ASN A 283 -13.52 -1.18 2.15
N PRO A 284 -12.82 -0.03 2.21
CA PRO A 284 -13.21 1.17 1.49
C PRO A 284 -13.22 1.04 -0.03
N SER A 285 -12.48 0.08 -0.56
CA SER A 285 -12.38 -0.18 -2.00
C SER A 285 -13.36 -1.26 -2.50
N ASN A 286 -14.05 -1.98 -1.59
CA ASN A 286 -14.83 -3.18 -1.91
C ASN A 286 -14.06 -4.25 -2.73
N ASN A 287 -12.74 -4.26 -2.60
CA ASN A 287 -11.89 -5.21 -3.29
C ASN A 287 -11.77 -6.49 -2.45
N SER A 288 -12.21 -7.63 -2.97
CA SER A 288 -12.17 -8.91 -2.27
C SER A 288 -10.75 -9.49 -2.10
N ASP A 289 -9.80 -9.05 -2.91
CA ASP A 289 -8.41 -9.50 -2.88
C ASP A 289 -7.51 -8.64 -1.96
N TYR A 290 -8.08 -7.55 -1.44
CA TYR A 290 -7.36 -6.58 -0.61
C TYR A 290 -7.33 -6.94 0.87
#